data_626305d7717c66d84a4de1242a077d80
#
_entry.id   626305d7717c66d84a4de1242a077d80
#
_cell.length_a   1.000
_cell.length_b   1.000
_cell.length_c   1.000
_cell.angle_alpha   90.00
_cell.angle_beta   90.00
_cell.angle_gamma   90.00
#
_symmetry.space_group_name_H-M   'P 1'
#
loop_
_entity.id
_entity.type
_entity.pdbx_description
1 polymer ?
#
loop_
_entity_poly.entity_id
_entity_poly.type
_entity_poly.pdbx_seq_one_letter_code
_entity_poly.pdbx_strand_id
1 'polypeptide(L)'
;MSNTFTTPSRGRWWGAMALASVLVITAACGNSVTKATPTAPAAATTATPTPPAGILEARSIVRPYLEQPTKIGISEPINAKIPTGKKIVLISCGVQACDDLGLSMAEAAKVLGWEFELYRTNGSPEDIQRAFDRAVQAKPFGVTYQAIPAELVSRQLEQLKAAGTYVFPCCVFSGDKYYSGNIIDFAAHERYGKLNAAALVAAGGPGAGFGMVCVNTITSLEILCKNFKNEVERLCPDCTVDRLDLTIPQLGAGEAPQRVVDFLRANPRVKRLWFTNDDFTTGLFPALKSAGISDVRVHGFATNTQTIALVRSGVMESSFPAPQVETAWYFMDGFARLAAGQPIDPTVAAGKATSWSIPNQLWTANRSTFDPSLSGSNLPSDLPTSDGLLPIAPLDTIRQGFTALWGK
;
A
#
# COMPACT_ATOMS: atom_id res chain seq x y z
N MET A 1 -46.93 12.58 27.42
CA MET A 1 -47.28 13.99 27.25
C MET A 1 -46.91 14.38 25.85
N SER A 2 -47.93 14.49 24.98
CA SER A 2 -47.85 14.86 23.59
C SER A 2 -47.52 16.34 23.45
N ASN A 3 -46.75 16.74 22.46
CA ASN A 3 -46.98 18.01 21.80
C ASN A 3 -46.47 17.95 20.36
N THR A 4 -47.43 17.87 19.48
CA THR A 4 -47.40 18.17 18.04
C THR A 4 -47.38 19.68 17.84
N PHE A 5 -46.56 20.20 16.90
CA PHE A 5 -46.84 21.46 16.22
C PHE A 5 -46.42 21.39 14.75
N THR A 6 -47.38 21.53 13.97
CA THR A 6 -47.79 21.87 12.62
C THR A 6 -46.87 22.75 11.80
N THR A 7 -46.75 22.37 10.50
CA THR A 7 -46.30 23.17 9.35
C THR A 7 -47.25 24.32 9.05
N PRO A 8 -46.76 25.32 8.28
CA PRO A 8 -47.60 25.82 7.18
C PRO A 8 -46.88 25.91 5.83
N SER A 9 -47.72 25.85 4.84
CA SER A 9 -47.54 25.73 3.41
C SER A 9 -47.43 27.06 2.66
N ARG A 10 -46.90 26.96 1.42
CA ARG A 10 -47.24 27.67 0.19
C ARG A 10 -46.72 29.09 -0.05
N GLY A 11 -46.12 29.22 -1.23
CA GLY A 11 -45.94 30.48 -1.95
C GLY A 11 -45.33 30.27 -3.34
N ARG A 12 -46.19 29.91 -4.30
CA ARG A 12 -45.85 29.97 -5.76
C ARG A 12 -45.88 31.40 -6.22
N TRP A 13 -44.88 31.87 -6.97
CA TRP A 13 -45.01 32.99 -7.87
C TRP A 13 -44.42 32.68 -9.24
N TRP A 14 -45.27 32.76 -10.24
CA TRP A 14 -45.00 32.75 -11.67
C TRP A 14 -44.72 34.18 -12.13
N GLY A 15 -43.75 34.36 -13.02
CA GLY A 15 -43.54 35.61 -13.74
C GLY A 15 -42.89 35.32 -15.09
N ALA A 16 -43.73 35.21 -16.11
CA ALA A 16 -43.35 35.19 -17.52
C ALA A 16 -43.36 36.59 -18.09
N MET A 17 -42.48 36.88 -19.05
CA MET A 17 -42.57 37.92 -20.12
C MET A 17 -41.20 38.08 -20.76
N ALA A 18 -41.00 38.30 -22.03
CA ALA A 18 -41.73 38.29 -23.29
C ALA A 18 -40.67 38.59 -24.37
N LEU A 19 -40.90 38.08 -25.54
CA LEU A 19 -40.10 38.29 -26.77
C LEU A 19 -40.11 39.77 -27.22
N ALA A 20 -39.04 40.20 -27.88
CA ALA A 20 -39.08 41.23 -28.87
C ALA A 20 -38.13 40.93 -30.03
N SER A 21 -38.73 40.55 -31.16
CA SER A 21 -38.07 40.40 -32.46
C SER A 21 -38.05 41.80 -33.14
N VAL A 22 -36.93 42.18 -33.72
CA VAL A 22 -36.86 43.26 -34.68
C VAL A 22 -36.27 42.78 -35.99
N LEU A 23 -37.10 42.67 -37.00
CA LEU A 23 -36.76 42.45 -38.39
C LEU A 23 -36.47 43.80 -39.04
N VAL A 24 -35.35 44.00 -39.67
CA VAL A 24 -35.15 45.09 -40.64
C VAL A 24 -34.68 44.45 -41.96
N ILE A 25 -35.57 44.59 -42.95
CA ILE A 25 -35.30 44.29 -44.37
C ILE A 25 -34.87 45.55 -45.05
N THR A 26 -33.73 45.60 -45.69
CA THR A 26 -33.48 46.56 -46.80
C THR A 26 -32.78 45.80 -47.93
N ALA A 27 -33.46 45.82 -49.06
CA ALA A 27 -32.92 45.38 -50.35
C ALA A 27 -32.15 46.55 -51.01
N ALA A 28 -31.04 46.24 -51.68
CA ALA A 28 -30.73 46.81 -52.99
C ALA A 28 -29.38 46.33 -53.56
N CYS A 29 -29.50 45.86 -54.79
CA CYS A 29 -28.62 45.96 -55.96
C CYS A 29 -27.10 45.65 -55.87
N GLY A 30 -26.76 44.60 -56.48
CA GLY A 30 -25.79 44.16 -57.44
C GLY A 30 -24.42 44.85 -57.58
N ASN A 31 -23.38 44.01 -57.36
CA ASN A 31 -22.18 43.98 -58.21
C ASN A 31 -21.40 42.68 -57.92
N SER A 32 -21.19 41.93 -58.96
CA SER A 32 -20.40 40.67 -58.94
C SER A 32 -18.90 40.99 -58.70
N VAL A 33 -18.46 40.78 -57.50
CA VAL A 33 -17.03 40.68 -57.20
C VAL A 33 -16.76 39.28 -56.69
N THR A 34 -15.96 38.54 -57.41
CA THR A 34 -15.44 37.24 -57.03
C THR A 34 -14.76 37.33 -55.67
N LYS A 35 -15.44 36.88 -54.65
CA LYS A 35 -14.95 36.88 -53.26
C LYS A 35 -14.10 35.62 -53.06
N ALA A 36 -12.79 35.80 -52.97
CA ALA A 36 -11.91 34.76 -52.46
C ALA A 36 -12.39 34.32 -51.07
N THR A 37 -12.69 33.04 -50.91
CA THR A 37 -13.06 32.43 -49.64
C THR A 37 -11.85 32.58 -48.71
N PRO A 38 -11.96 33.21 -47.51
CA PRO A 38 -10.88 33.17 -46.57
C PRO A 38 -10.74 31.73 -46.07
N THR A 39 -9.62 31.09 -46.41
CA THR A 39 -9.20 29.82 -45.78
C THR A 39 -9.09 30.11 -44.29
N ALA A 40 -9.94 29.49 -43.49
CA ALA A 40 -9.77 29.52 -42.03
C ALA A 40 -8.39 29.03 -41.66
N PRO A 41 -7.68 29.73 -40.76
CA PRO A 41 -6.38 29.20 -40.29
C PRO A 41 -6.64 27.84 -39.69
N ALA A 42 -5.90 26.84 -40.20
CA ALA A 42 -5.87 25.51 -39.58
C ALA A 42 -5.56 25.70 -38.09
N ALA A 43 -6.46 25.24 -37.21
CA ALA A 43 -6.20 25.23 -35.79
C ALA A 43 -4.89 24.49 -35.56
N ALA A 44 -3.87 25.23 -35.13
CA ALA A 44 -2.62 24.65 -34.70
C ALA A 44 -2.93 23.68 -33.57
N THR A 45 -2.85 22.40 -33.85
CA THR A 45 -2.84 21.35 -32.84
C THR A 45 -1.60 21.60 -31.99
N THR A 46 -1.77 22.26 -30.86
CA THR A 46 -0.71 22.39 -29.85
C THR A 46 -0.39 20.97 -29.37
N ALA A 47 0.68 20.39 -29.89
CA ALA A 47 1.19 19.12 -29.42
C ALA A 47 1.43 19.25 -27.90
N THR A 48 0.77 18.41 -27.12
CA THR A 48 1.01 18.34 -25.67
C THR A 48 2.50 18.08 -25.47
N PRO A 49 3.22 18.90 -24.71
CA PRO A 49 4.66 18.69 -24.52
C PRO A 49 4.92 17.31 -23.95
N THR A 50 5.90 16.61 -24.53
CA THR A 50 6.33 15.30 -24.05
C THR A 50 6.82 15.42 -22.60
N PRO A 51 6.34 14.60 -21.68
CA PRO A 51 6.80 14.62 -20.30
C PRO A 51 8.32 14.39 -20.20
N PRO A 52 9.02 14.97 -19.22
CA PRO A 52 10.43 14.68 -18.97
C PRO A 52 10.71 13.18 -18.81
N ALA A 53 11.93 12.76 -19.18
CA ALA A 53 12.33 11.35 -19.18
C ALA A 53 12.09 10.65 -17.81
N GLY A 54 12.38 11.32 -16.69
CA GLY A 54 12.16 10.77 -15.36
C GLY A 54 10.67 10.55 -15.01
N ILE A 55 9.77 11.39 -15.54
CA ILE A 55 8.32 11.17 -15.39
C ILE A 55 7.87 9.94 -16.19
N LEU A 56 8.42 9.77 -17.40
CA LEU A 56 8.13 8.57 -18.21
C LEU A 56 8.67 7.31 -17.55
N GLU A 57 9.88 7.38 -16.98
CA GLU A 57 10.47 6.29 -16.21
C GLU A 57 9.61 5.96 -14.97
N ALA A 58 9.17 6.96 -14.20
CA ALA A 58 8.29 6.77 -13.05
C ALA A 58 6.99 6.05 -13.44
N ARG A 59 6.36 6.46 -14.54
CA ARG A 59 5.16 5.77 -15.09
C ARG A 59 5.47 4.33 -15.48
N SER A 60 6.61 4.08 -16.11
CA SER A 60 7.05 2.72 -16.48
C SER A 60 7.26 1.83 -15.26
N ILE A 61 7.85 2.37 -14.19
CA ILE A 61 8.04 1.65 -12.91
C ILE A 61 6.69 1.29 -12.28
N VAL A 62 5.72 2.22 -12.29
CA VAL A 62 4.44 2.04 -11.59
C VAL A 62 3.44 1.19 -12.39
N ARG A 63 3.50 1.25 -13.72
CA ARG A 63 2.54 0.59 -14.63
C ARG A 63 2.22 -0.87 -14.29
N PRO A 64 3.21 -1.76 -14.01
CA PRO A 64 2.94 -3.15 -13.64
C PRO A 64 2.08 -3.31 -12.38
N TYR A 65 2.11 -2.30 -11.49
CA TYR A 65 1.38 -2.30 -10.22
C TYR A 65 -0.03 -1.69 -10.34
N LEU A 66 -0.42 -1.19 -11.52
CA LEU A 66 -1.78 -0.69 -11.78
C LEU A 66 -2.76 -1.80 -12.18
N GLU A 67 -2.28 -3.01 -12.33
CA GLU A 67 -3.08 -4.20 -12.61
C GLU A 67 -3.03 -5.18 -11.43
N GLN A 68 -4.13 -5.89 -11.22
CA GLN A 68 -4.19 -6.89 -10.16
C GLN A 68 -3.25 -8.06 -10.50
N PRO A 69 -2.40 -8.52 -9.56
CA PRO A 69 -1.56 -9.69 -9.77
C PRO A 69 -2.37 -10.94 -10.07
N THR A 70 -1.96 -11.69 -11.07
CA THR A 70 -2.58 -12.96 -11.48
C THR A 70 -1.76 -14.19 -11.09
N LYS A 71 -0.65 -13.99 -10.37
CA LYS A 71 0.30 -15.03 -9.94
C LYS A 71 0.87 -14.67 -8.57
N ILE A 72 1.34 -15.68 -7.87
CA ILE A 72 1.93 -15.54 -6.52
C ILE A 72 3.39 -15.08 -6.51
N GLY A 73 4.03 -14.85 -7.64
CA GLY A 73 5.42 -14.34 -7.72
C GLY A 73 6.52 -15.39 -7.52
N ILE A 74 6.21 -16.58 -7.03
CA ILE A 74 7.10 -17.75 -6.95
C ILE A 74 6.56 -18.87 -7.85
N SER A 75 7.44 -19.56 -8.57
CA SER A 75 7.05 -20.57 -9.56
C SER A 75 7.74 -21.92 -9.38
N GLU A 76 8.75 -21.98 -8.52
CA GLU A 76 9.56 -23.18 -8.29
C GLU A 76 8.81 -24.17 -7.39
N PRO A 77 8.38 -25.36 -7.89
CA PRO A 77 7.65 -26.34 -7.10
C PRO A 77 8.55 -27.01 -6.07
N ILE A 78 7.93 -27.55 -5.01
CA ILE A 78 8.60 -28.42 -4.06
C ILE A 78 8.63 -29.84 -4.65
N ASN A 79 9.80 -30.27 -5.13
CA ASN A 79 9.99 -31.55 -5.82
C ASN A 79 10.19 -32.76 -4.87
N ALA A 80 9.94 -32.59 -3.58
CA ALA A 80 10.07 -33.62 -2.57
C ALA A 80 8.80 -33.71 -1.73
N LYS A 81 8.56 -34.88 -1.13
CA LYS A 81 7.40 -35.07 -0.25
C LYS A 81 7.51 -34.16 0.96
N ILE A 82 6.53 -33.29 1.16
CA ILE A 82 6.40 -32.46 2.37
C ILE A 82 5.89 -33.34 3.52
N PRO A 83 6.66 -33.49 4.63
CA PRO A 83 6.20 -34.25 5.80
C PRO A 83 4.99 -33.57 6.44
N THR A 84 4.01 -34.34 6.90
CA THR A 84 2.86 -33.85 7.67
C THR A 84 3.20 -33.75 9.18
N GLY A 85 2.28 -33.22 9.98
CA GLY A 85 2.38 -33.21 11.45
C GLY A 85 3.45 -32.25 11.99
N LYS A 86 3.87 -31.25 11.22
CA LYS A 86 4.76 -30.18 11.72
C LYS A 86 3.92 -29.15 12.49
N LYS A 87 4.56 -28.47 13.45
CA LYS A 87 3.96 -27.38 14.21
C LYS A 87 4.66 -26.08 13.91
N ILE A 88 3.87 -25.06 13.55
CA ILE A 88 4.32 -23.69 13.34
C ILE A 88 3.70 -22.78 14.40
N VAL A 89 4.50 -21.87 14.93
CA VAL A 89 4.06 -20.85 15.88
C VAL A 89 4.28 -19.48 15.27
N LEU A 90 3.23 -18.64 15.28
CA LEU A 90 3.31 -17.20 15.04
C LEU A 90 3.30 -16.49 16.39
N ILE A 91 4.28 -15.63 16.64
CA ILE A 91 4.32 -14.75 17.82
C ILE A 91 3.90 -13.35 17.36
N SER A 92 2.78 -12.86 17.90
CA SER A 92 2.25 -11.54 17.60
C SER A 92 3.12 -10.43 18.18
N CYS A 93 3.24 -9.32 17.46
CA CYS A 93 3.92 -8.11 17.95
C CYS A 93 3.03 -7.21 18.82
N GLY A 94 1.79 -7.62 19.08
CA GLY A 94 0.86 -6.88 19.95
C GLY A 94 -0.07 -5.92 19.24
N VAL A 95 -0.05 -5.85 17.89
CA VAL A 95 -1.02 -5.07 17.10
C VAL A 95 -1.81 -5.99 16.17
N GLN A 96 -3.00 -5.54 15.77
CA GLN A 96 -3.94 -6.33 14.94
C GLN A 96 -3.31 -6.84 13.64
N ALA A 97 -2.52 -6.02 12.96
CA ALA A 97 -1.84 -6.40 11.71
C ALA A 97 -0.91 -7.63 11.89
N CYS A 98 -0.31 -7.83 13.07
CA CYS A 98 0.49 -9.02 13.37
C CYS A 98 -0.39 -10.26 13.64
N ASP A 99 -1.60 -10.07 14.15
CA ASP A 99 -2.56 -11.16 14.39
C ASP A 99 -3.24 -11.60 13.09
N ASP A 100 -3.49 -10.68 12.16
CA ASP A 100 -4.21 -10.94 10.90
C ASP A 100 -3.50 -11.96 10.01
N LEU A 101 -2.16 -12.02 10.06
CA LEU A 101 -1.38 -13.10 9.44
C LEU A 101 -1.84 -14.48 9.88
N GLY A 102 -2.25 -14.63 11.13
CA GLY A 102 -2.61 -15.90 11.74
C GLY A 102 -3.77 -16.62 11.03
N LEU A 103 -4.75 -15.88 10.50
CA LEU A 103 -5.88 -16.46 9.76
C LEU A 103 -5.39 -17.19 8.49
N SER A 104 -4.61 -16.50 7.67
CA SER A 104 -4.08 -17.06 6.42
C SER A 104 -3.03 -18.15 6.67
N MET A 105 -2.21 -18.03 7.73
CA MET A 105 -1.26 -19.07 8.12
C MET A 105 -1.98 -20.35 8.61
N ALA A 106 -3.05 -20.21 9.38
CA ALA A 106 -3.84 -21.35 9.83
C ALA A 106 -4.48 -22.11 8.65
N GLU A 107 -4.98 -21.38 7.65
CA GLU A 107 -5.50 -21.97 6.43
C GLU A 107 -4.42 -22.76 5.67
N ALA A 108 -3.27 -22.13 5.43
CA ALA A 108 -2.15 -22.75 4.73
C ALA A 108 -1.57 -23.98 5.48
N ALA A 109 -1.50 -23.89 6.81
CA ALA A 109 -1.09 -25.03 7.66
C ALA A 109 -2.04 -26.23 7.51
N LYS A 110 -3.35 -25.98 7.45
CA LYS A 110 -4.36 -27.02 7.24
C LYS A 110 -4.15 -27.74 5.90
N VAL A 111 -3.84 -27.02 4.83
CA VAL A 111 -3.52 -27.60 3.52
C VAL A 111 -2.28 -28.53 3.60
N LEU A 112 -1.27 -28.12 4.36
CA LEU A 112 -0.06 -28.92 4.57
C LEU A 112 -0.25 -30.12 5.52
N GLY A 113 -1.37 -30.20 6.25
CA GLY A 113 -1.60 -31.17 7.32
C GLY A 113 -0.73 -30.88 8.54
N TRP A 114 -0.54 -29.61 8.87
CA TRP A 114 0.31 -29.10 9.95
C TRP A 114 -0.53 -28.45 11.05
N GLU A 115 0.06 -28.36 12.25
CA GLU A 115 -0.50 -27.61 13.38
C GLU A 115 -0.02 -26.16 13.31
N PHE A 116 -0.92 -25.24 13.65
CA PHE A 116 -0.62 -23.81 13.73
C PHE A 116 -1.10 -23.26 15.08
N GLU A 117 -0.26 -22.47 15.74
CA GLU A 117 -0.62 -21.73 16.94
C GLU A 117 -0.22 -20.24 16.81
N LEU A 118 -1.15 -19.36 17.20
CA LEU A 118 -0.89 -17.93 17.38
C LEU A 118 -0.67 -17.64 18.86
N TYR A 119 0.52 -17.13 19.19
CA TYR A 119 0.84 -16.62 20.53
C TYR A 119 0.63 -15.11 20.55
N ARG A 120 -0.55 -14.69 21.00
CA ARG A 120 -0.87 -13.27 21.13
C ARG A 120 -0.05 -12.63 22.25
N THR A 121 0.36 -11.37 22.03
CA THR A 121 1.01 -10.54 23.02
C THR A 121 0.30 -9.17 23.10
N ASN A 122 0.54 -8.43 24.15
CA ASN A 122 0.09 -7.04 24.28
C ASN A 122 1.13 -6.03 23.79
N GLY A 123 2.23 -6.50 23.17
CA GLY A 123 3.31 -5.67 22.64
C GLY A 123 4.33 -5.21 23.69
N SER A 124 4.12 -5.48 25.00
CA SER A 124 5.15 -5.16 25.99
C SER A 124 6.36 -6.11 25.86
N PRO A 125 7.58 -5.61 26.16
CA PRO A 125 8.79 -6.43 26.12
C PRO A 125 8.66 -7.72 26.93
N GLU A 126 8.07 -7.65 28.12
CA GLU A 126 7.91 -8.79 29.03
C GLU A 126 6.94 -9.83 28.48
N ASP A 127 5.86 -9.38 27.82
CA ASP A 127 4.87 -10.29 27.26
C ASP A 127 5.39 -10.97 25.99
N ILE A 128 6.09 -10.21 25.16
CA ILE A 128 6.82 -10.75 23.99
C ILE A 128 7.83 -11.82 24.44
N GLN A 129 8.67 -11.53 25.43
CA GLN A 129 9.63 -12.49 25.95
C GLN A 129 8.96 -13.76 26.48
N ARG A 130 7.85 -13.65 27.22
CA ARG A 130 7.06 -14.80 27.67
C ARG A 130 6.54 -15.65 26.52
N ALA A 131 6.05 -15.02 25.43
CA ALA A 131 5.59 -15.73 24.25
C ALA A 131 6.74 -16.52 23.57
N PHE A 132 7.93 -15.94 23.51
CA PHE A 132 9.12 -16.64 23.01
C PHE A 132 9.58 -17.75 23.97
N ASP A 133 9.55 -17.56 25.29
CA ASP A 133 9.86 -18.61 26.25
C ASP A 133 8.89 -19.79 26.13
N ARG A 134 7.60 -19.53 25.86
CA ARG A 134 6.61 -20.57 25.55
C ARG A 134 6.96 -21.33 24.27
N ALA A 135 7.41 -20.60 23.21
CA ALA A 135 7.84 -21.24 21.96
C ALA A 135 9.09 -22.12 22.15
N VAL A 136 10.07 -21.68 22.98
CA VAL A 136 11.24 -22.49 23.34
C VAL A 136 10.82 -23.79 24.03
N GLN A 137 9.86 -23.73 24.95
CA GLN A 137 9.35 -24.92 25.65
C GLN A 137 8.57 -25.86 24.71
N ALA A 138 7.79 -25.31 23.78
CA ALA A 138 6.98 -26.06 22.84
C ALA A 138 7.81 -26.78 21.75
N LYS A 139 9.03 -26.33 21.48
CA LYS A 139 9.95 -26.86 20.47
C LYS A 139 9.26 -27.11 19.11
N PRO A 140 8.57 -26.09 18.53
CA PRO A 140 7.88 -26.27 17.26
C PRO A 140 8.90 -26.50 16.13
N PHE A 141 8.43 -26.98 14.98
CA PHE A 141 9.26 -27.07 13.77
C PHE A 141 9.71 -25.69 13.30
N GLY A 142 8.79 -24.70 13.33
CA GLY A 142 9.07 -23.33 12.92
C GLY A 142 8.43 -22.27 13.81
N VAL A 143 9.12 -21.16 13.97
CA VAL A 143 8.64 -19.93 14.62
C VAL A 143 8.74 -18.79 13.63
N THR A 144 7.67 -18.02 13.52
CA THR A 144 7.65 -16.74 12.78
C THR A 144 7.13 -15.61 13.66
N TYR A 145 7.50 -14.39 13.32
CA TYR A 145 7.06 -13.17 14.00
C TYR A 145 7.32 -11.94 13.12
N GLN A 146 6.72 -10.80 13.45
CA GLN A 146 6.89 -9.56 12.70
C GLN A 146 7.41 -8.43 13.60
N ALA A 147 8.31 -7.62 13.07
CA ALA A 147 8.71 -6.31 13.61
C ALA A 147 9.16 -6.31 15.09
N ILE A 148 9.51 -7.46 15.66
CA ILE A 148 10.08 -7.56 17.01
C ILE A 148 11.61 -7.53 16.87
N PRO A 149 12.32 -6.55 17.50
CA PRO A 149 13.76 -6.48 17.45
C PRO A 149 14.42 -7.75 18.01
N ALA A 150 15.40 -8.30 17.29
CA ALA A 150 16.09 -9.53 17.71
C ALA A 150 16.81 -9.39 19.07
N GLU A 151 17.25 -8.19 19.38
CA GLU A 151 17.93 -7.85 20.63
C GLU A 151 17.05 -8.09 21.85
N LEU A 152 15.73 -7.85 21.73
CA LEU A 152 14.75 -8.07 22.78
C LEU A 152 14.62 -9.53 23.20
N VAL A 153 14.83 -10.46 22.25
CA VAL A 153 14.57 -11.89 22.40
C VAL A 153 15.77 -12.77 22.02
N SER A 154 16.97 -12.21 22.02
CA SER A 154 18.20 -12.86 21.55
C SER A 154 18.47 -14.20 22.26
N ARG A 155 18.27 -14.26 23.57
CA ARG A 155 18.41 -15.50 24.36
C ARG A 155 17.47 -16.59 23.87
N GLN A 156 16.21 -16.25 23.63
CA GLN A 156 15.21 -17.21 23.14
C GLN A 156 15.51 -17.66 21.72
N LEU A 157 15.97 -16.75 20.85
CA LEU A 157 16.39 -17.07 19.47
C LEU A 157 17.56 -18.05 19.47
N GLU A 158 18.54 -17.88 20.36
CA GLU A 158 19.64 -18.84 20.55
C GLU A 158 19.12 -20.22 20.97
N GLN A 159 18.20 -20.26 21.94
CA GLN A 159 17.61 -21.51 22.42
C GLN A 159 16.78 -22.23 21.34
N LEU A 160 15.98 -21.49 20.56
CA LEU A 160 15.21 -22.04 19.44
C LEU A 160 16.15 -22.64 18.39
N LYS A 161 17.20 -21.91 18.02
CA LYS A 161 18.23 -22.39 17.07
C LYS A 161 18.93 -23.64 17.59
N ALA A 162 19.34 -23.66 18.86
CA ALA A 162 19.98 -24.81 19.49
C ALA A 162 19.06 -26.04 19.54
N ALA A 163 17.73 -25.82 19.66
CA ALA A 163 16.70 -26.86 19.60
C ALA A 163 16.40 -27.37 18.19
N GLY A 164 16.99 -26.76 17.14
CA GLY A 164 16.71 -27.09 15.73
C GLY A 164 15.39 -26.53 15.21
N THR A 165 14.80 -25.58 15.91
CA THR A 165 13.62 -24.86 15.45
C THR A 165 14.03 -23.84 14.38
N TYR A 166 13.39 -23.89 13.22
CA TYR A 166 13.59 -22.89 12.18
C TYR A 166 12.92 -21.56 12.57
N VAL A 167 13.66 -20.45 12.46
CA VAL A 167 13.14 -19.11 12.73
C VAL A 167 13.11 -18.34 11.43
N PHE A 168 11.91 -17.83 11.07
CA PHE A 168 11.70 -17.15 9.81
C PHE A 168 10.83 -15.89 10.03
N PRO A 169 11.43 -14.73 10.40
CA PRO A 169 10.71 -13.51 10.70
C PRO A 169 10.37 -12.70 9.45
N CYS A 170 9.55 -11.64 9.65
CA CYS A 170 9.29 -10.55 8.71
C CYS A 170 9.69 -9.21 9.32
N CYS A 171 10.17 -8.33 8.42
CA CYS A 171 10.30 -6.91 8.76
C CYS A 171 11.26 -6.67 9.94
N VAL A 172 12.29 -7.51 10.09
CA VAL A 172 13.34 -7.42 11.09
C VAL A 172 14.68 -7.19 10.39
N PHE A 173 15.50 -6.28 10.90
CA PHE A 173 16.73 -5.78 10.23
C PHE A 173 18.00 -6.10 10.99
N SER A 174 17.91 -6.97 11.98
CA SER A 174 19.05 -7.45 12.78
C SER A 174 18.81 -8.89 13.18
N GLY A 175 19.87 -9.59 13.63
CA GLY A 175 19.75 -10.95 14.13
C GLY A 175 19.82 -12.05 13.08
N ASP A 176 20.32 -11.79 11.88
CA ASP A 176 20.41 -12.74 10.75
C ASP A 176 21.04 -14.09 11.12
N LYS A 177 21.96 -14.09 12.08
CA LYS A 177 22.60 -15.31 12.59
C LYS A 177 21.62 -16.33 13.20
N TYR A 178 20.41 -15.91 13.54
CA TYR A 178 19.37 -16.76 14.14
C TYR A 178 18.38 -17.31 13.12
N TYR A 179 18.31 -16.72 11.92
CA TYR A 179 17.23 -16.93 10.97
C TYR A 179 17.56 -17.95 9.90
N SER A 180 16.55 -18.67 9.48
CA SER A 180 16.58 -19.53 8.30
C SER A 180 16.30 -18.73 7.02
N GLY A 181 15.76 -17.54 7.16
CA GLY A 181 15.44 -16.56 6.15
C GLY A 181 14.74 -15.36 6.80
N ASN A 182 14.50 -14.31 6.04
CA ASN A 182 13.75 -13.12 6.48
C ASN A 182 12.92 -12.63 5.29
N ILE A 183 11.61 -12.46 5.48
CA ILE A 183 10.70 -11.99 4.44
C ILE A 183 10.43 -10.49 4.65
N ILE A 184 10.26 -9.75 3.54
CA ILE A 184 10.12 -8.28 3.56
C ILE A 184 11.31 -7.66 4.32
N ASP A 185 12.48 -8.02 3.89
CA ASP A 185 13.78 -7.62 4.43
C ASP A 185 14.12 -6.15 4.10
N PHE A 186 15.35 -5.76 4.37
CA PHE A 186 15.86 -4.42 4.07
C PHE A 186 15.68 -4.06 2.58
N ALA A 187 16.02 -4.97 1.66
CA ALA A 187 15.92 -4.73 0.22
C ALA A 187 14.46 -4.56 -0.24
N ALA A 188 13.52 -5.26 0.39
CA ALA A 188 12.08 -5.05 0.14
C ALA A 188 11.61 -3.65 0.58
N HIS A 189 12.04 -3.19 1.75
CA HIS A 189 11.70 -1.84 2.23
C HIS A 189 12.32 -0.74 1.34
N GLU A 190 13.54 -0.93 0.87
CA GLU A 190 14.13 -0.01 -0.13
C GLU A 190 13.28 0.04 -1.40
N ARG A 191 12.85 -1.12 -1.93
CA ARG A 191 11.97 -1.17 -3.11
C ARG A 191 10.63 -0.48 -2.86
N TYR A 192 10.01 -0.68 -1.70
CA TYR A 192 8.75 -0.03 -1.37
C TYR A 192 8.90 1.50 -1.28
N GLY A 193 9.97 2.00 -0.68
CA GLY A 193 10.27 3.44 -0.67
C GLY A 193 10.37 4.01 -2.08
N LYS A 194 11.15 3.36 -2.95
CA LYS A 194 11.34 3.77 -4.35
C LYS A 194 10.03 3.68 -5.16
N LEU A 195 9.24 2.63 -4.95
CA LEU A 195 7.98 2.44 -5.65
C LEU A 195 6.94 3.50 -5.30
N ASN A 196 6.83 3.86 -4.01
CA ASN A 196 5.96 4.96 -3.57
C ASN A 196 6.41 6.30 -4.15
N ALA A 197 7.72 6.56 -4.22
CA ALA A 197 8.28 7.75 -4.87
C ALA A 197 7.91 7.80 -6.36
N ALA A 198 8.11 6.71 -7.08
CA ALA A 198 7.75 6.62 -8.50
C ALA A 198 6.25 6.88 -8.71
N ALA A 199 5.37 6.36 -7.84
CA ALA A 199 3.94 6.64 -7.91
C ALA A 199 3.63 8.13 -7.77
N LEU A 200 4.21 8.81 -6.78
CA LEU A 200 3.99 10.24 -6.59
C LEU A 200 4.56 11.07 -7.74
N VAL A 201 5.73 10.74 -8.26
CA VAL A 201 6.35 11.41 -9.40
C VAL A 201 5.51 11.22 -10.67
N ALA A 202 5.01 10.00 -10.92
CA ALA A 202 4.14 9.70 -12.06
C ALA A 202 2.83 10.52 -12.02
N ALA A 203 2.26 10.68 -10.81
CA ALA A 203 1.03 11.43 -10.58
C ALA A 203 1.23 12.95 -10.52
N GLY A 204 2.35 13.40 -9.97
CA GLY A 204 2.65 14.82 -9.73
C GLY A 204 3.12 15.57 -10.95
N GLY A 205 3.86 14.91 -11.80
CA GLY A 205 4.52 15.54 -12.94
C GLY A 205 5.73 16.39 -12.56
N PRO A 206 6.29 17.13 -13.53
CA PRO A 206 7.51 17.93 -13.33
C PRO A 206 7.27 19.08 -12.37
N GLY A 207 8.28 19.40 -11.54
CA GLY A 207 8.26 20.51 -10.59
C GLY A 207 7.26 20.36 -9.43
N ALA A 208 6.73 19.16 -9.21
CA ALA A 208 5.76 18.90 -8.14
C ALA A 208 6.37 19.04 -6.74
N GLY A 209 5.57 19.52 -5.78
CA GLY A 209 5.91 19.53 -4.36
C GLY A 209 5.30 18.33 -3.63
N PHE A 210 6.14 17.51 -3.03
CA PHE A 210 5.77 16.34 -2.25
C PHE A 210 6.04 16.56 -0.77
N GLY A 211 5.18 16.00 0.08
CA GLY A 211 5.42 15.84 1.50
C GLY A 211 5.53 14.36 1.86
N MET A 212 6.34 14.03 2.85
CA MET A 212 6.38 12.68 3.41
C MET A 212 6.22 12.71 4.94
N VAL A 213 5.38 11.83 5.47
CA VAL A 213 5.15 11.67 6.90
C VAL A 213 5.85 10.40 7.37
N CYS A 214 6.81 10.59 8.27
CA CYS A 214 7.76 9.58 8.70
C CYS A 214 7.71 9.37 10.22
N VAL A 215 8.21 8.22 10.69
CA VAL A 215 8.50 7.95 12.10
C VAL A 215 9.93 7.42 12.18
N ASN A 216 10.89 8.31 12.45
CA ASN A 216 12.33 8.01 12.37
C ASN A 216 12.82 7.03 13.43
N THR A 217 12.07 6.82 14.50
CA THR A 217 12.39 5.85 15.55
C THR A 217 12.05 4.41 15.18
N ILE A 218 11.34 4.20 14.06
CA ILE A 218 11.03 2.88 13.51
C ILE A 218 11.90 2.64 12.29
N THR A 219 12.88 1.75 12.41
CA THR A 219 13.89 1.49 11.37
C THR A 219 13.28 1.19 9.99
N SER A 220 12.22 0.37 9.93
CA SER A 220 11.53 0.05 8.66
C SER A 220 10.97 1.29 7.98
N LEU A 221 10.33 2.18 8.74
CA LEU A 221 9.74 3.41 8.21
C LEU A 221 10.81 4.42 7.79
N GLU A 222 11.93 4.48 8.51
CA GLU A 222 13.06 5.33 8.12
C GLU A 222 13.71 4.86 6.81
N ILE A 223 13.85 3.54 6.60
CA ILE A 223 14.32 2.98 5.33
C ILE A 223 13.40 3.41 4.18
N LEU A 224 12.09 3.32 4.38
CA LEU A 224 11.10 3.79 3.39
C LEU A 224 11.29 5.27 3.06
N CYS A 225 11.36 6.14 4.08
CA CYS A 225 11.49 7.59 3.90
C CYS A 225 12.78 7.98 3.18
N LYS A 226 13.91 7.39 3.57
CA LYS A 226 15.19 7.65 2.93
C LYS A 226 15.16 7.29 1.44
N ASN A 227 14.65 6.11 1.12
CA ASN A 227 14.60 5.63 -0.25
C ASN A 227 13.55 6.36 -1.09
N PHE A 228 12.43 6.77 -0.48
CA PHE A 228 11.45 7.64 -1.12
C PHE A 228 12.08 8.95 -1.56
N LYS A 229 12.75 9.67 -0.64
CA LYS A 229 13.39 10.94 -0.95
C LYS A 229 14.43 10.81 -2.06
N ASN A 230 15.34 9.86 -1.92
CA ASN A 230 16.41 9.63 -2.91
C ASN A 230 15.84 9.33 -4.31
N GLU A 231 14.76 8.57 -4.38
CA GLU A 231 14.16 8.20 -5.67
C GLU A 231 13.36 9.34 -6.30
N VAL A 232 12.68 10.19 -5.50
CA VAL A 232 12.07 11.43 -6.02
C VAL A 232 13.15 12.33 -6.64
N GLU A 233 14.25 12.56 -5.92
CA GLU A 233 15.37 13.40 -6.40
C GLU A 233 16.00 12.83 -7.68
N ARG A 234 16.05 11.50 -7.81
CA ARG A 234 16.57 10.84 -9.02
C ARG A 234 15.62 10.98 -10.22
N LEU A 235 14.32 10.73 -10.01
CA LEU A 235 13.31 10.73 -11.08
C LEU A 235 12.87 12.13 -11.48
N CYS A 236 12.87 13.07 -10.55
CA CYS A 236 12.39 14.42 -10.73
C CYS A 236 13.30 15.44 -10.00
N PRO A 237 14.47 15.80 -10.58
CA PRO A 237 15.40 16.76 -9.93
C PRO A 237 14.79 18.14 -9.63
N ASP A 238 13.77 18.54 -10.39
CA ASP A 238 13.05 19.81 -10.19
C ASP A 238 11.92 19.71 -9.15
N CYS A 239 11.60 18.49 -8.67
CA CYS A 239 10.62 18.28 -7.62
C CYS A 239 11.21 18.58 -6.24
N THR A 240 10.31 18.87 -5.29
CA THR A 240 10.72 19.09 -3.90
C THR A 240 10.08 18.04 -2.99
N VAL A 241 10.82 17.67 -1.92
CA VAL A 241 10.33 16.75 -0.89
C VAL A 241 10.51 17.41 0.47
N ASP A 242 9.39 17.70 1.13
CA ASP A 242 9.37 18.19 2.51
C ASP A 242 9.01 17.04 3.46
N ARG A 243 9.63 17.00 4.63
CA ARG A 243 9.49 15.90 5.58
C ARG A 243 8.82 16.39 6.87
N LEU A 244 7.82 15.62 7.34
CA LEU A 244 7.25 15.71 8.67
C LEU A 244 7.62 14.45 9.45
N ASP A 245 8.30 14.59 10.56
CA ASP A 245 8.54 13.50 11.52
C ASP A 245 7.48 13.52 12.61
N LEU A 246 6.85 12.35 12.82
CA LEU A 246 5.98 12.09 13.95
C LEU A 246 6.67 11.14 14.93
N THR A 247 6.31 11.23 16.20
CA THR A 247 6.75 10.31 17.23
C THR A 247 5.63 9.35 17.63
N ILE A 248 5.98 8.18 18.16
CA ILE A 248 4.98 7.21 18.66
C ILE A 248 4.05 7.82 19.71
N PRO A 249 4.54 8.60 20.69
CA PRO A 249 3.64 9.31 21.62
C PRO A 249 2.65 10.26 20.94
N GLN A 250 3.07 10.99 19.91
CA GLN A 250 2.19 11.90 19.17
C GLN A 250 1.11 11.14 18.39
N LEU A 251 1.46 10.00 17.81
CA LEU A 251 0.49 9.12 17.14
C LEU A 251 -0.52 8.58 18.16
N GLY A 252 -0.05 8.09 19.29
CA GLY A 252 -0.92 7.59 20.38
C GLY A 252 -1.82 8.66 21.01
N ALA A 253 -1.38 9.91 21.03
CA ALA A 253 -2.17 11.05 21.51
C ALA A 253 -3.16 11.60 20.43
N GLY A 254 -3.15 11.06 19.21
CA GLY A 254 -4.01 11.54 18.13
C GLY A 254 -3.61 12.92 17.58
N GLU A 255 -2.35 13.34 17.73
CA GLU A 255 -1.87 14.64 17.28
C GLU A 255 -1.56 14.71 15.78
N ALA A 256 -1.43 13.58 15.11
CA ALA A 256 -1.03 13.50 13.70
C ALA A 256 -1.84 14.41 12.77
N PRO A 257 -3.19 14.46 12.82
CA PRO A 257 -3.98 15.32 11.93
C PRO A 257 -3.61 16.80 12.04
N GLN A 258 -3.48 17.33 13.28
CA GLN A 258 -3.17 18.75 13.49
C GLN A 258 -1.74 19.06 13.03
N ARG A 259 -0.78 18.19 13.31
CA ARG A 259 0.62 18.36 12.88
C ARG A 259 0.74 18.36 11.36
N VAL A 260 -0.05 17.53 10.67
CA VAL A 260 -0.10 17.52 9.19
C VAL A 260 -0.71 18.83 8.67
N VAL A 261 -1.77 19.34 9.27
CA VAL A 261 -2.36 20.64 8.91
C VAL A 261 -1.33 21.76 9.04
N ASP A 262 -0.61 21.80 10.17
CA ASP A 262 0.40 22.83 10.43
C ASP A 262 1.59 22.71 9.46
N PHE A 263 2.03 21.49 9.16
CA PHE A 263 3.05 21.20 8.16
C PHE A 263 2.65 21.70 6.78
N LEU A 264 1.41 21.42 6.32
CA LEU A 264 0.93 21.85 5.01
C LEU A 264 0.79 23.37 4.91
N ARG A 265 0.39 24.05 5.99
CA ARG A 265 0.38 25.50 6.06
C ARG A 265 1.77 26.13 5.95
N ALA A 266 2.77 25.51 6.58
CA ALA A 266 4.16 25.92 6.49
C ALA A 266 4.80 25.61 5.13
N ASN A 267 4.28 24.62 4.40
CA ASN A 267 4.81 24.13 3.13
C ASN A 267 3.74 24.16 2.02
N PRO A 268 3.27 25.33 1.56
CA PRO A 268 2.13 25.46 0.63
C PRO A 268 2.39 24.88 -0.78
N ARG A 269 3.65 24.58 -1.10
CA ARG A 269 4.05 23.89 -2.35
C ARG A 269 3.72 22.40 -2.33
N VAL A 270 3.55 21.79 -1.15
CA VAL A 270 3.19 20.38 -1.01
C VAL A 270 1.76 20.17 -1.52
N LYS A 271 1.62 19.44 -2.62
CA LYS A 271 0.32 19.10 -3.23
C LYS A 271 0.04 17.60 -3.22
N ARG A 272 1.03 16.78 -2.92
CA ARG A 272 0.88 15.36 -2.64
C ARG A 272 1.62 14.99 -1.38
N LEU A 273 0.94 14.29 -0.49
CA LEU A 273 1.44 13.90 0.82
C LEU A 273 1.43 12.37 0.91
N TRP A 274 2.60 11.79 1.17
CA TRP A 274 2.75 10.37 1.38
C TRP A 274 2.88 10.02 2.84
N PHE A 275 2.19 8.97 3.26
CA PHE A 275 2.28 8.39 4.59
C PHE A 275 3.00 7.04 4.54
N THR A 276 3.95 6.83 5.43
CA THR A 276 4.67 5.55 5.56
C THR A 276 3.82 4.43 6.16
N ASN A 277 2.66 4.76 6.72
CA ASN A 277 1.65 3.81 7.17
C ASN A 277 0.28 4.50 7.17
N ASP A 278 -0.72 3.82 6.63
CA ASP A 278 -2.08 4.35 6.51
C ASP A 278 -2.76 4.59 7.88
N ASP A 279 -2.35 3.90 8.94
CA ASP A 279 -2.87 4.14 10.30
C ASP A 279 -2.63 5.58 10.77
N PHE A 280 -1.57 6.24 10.25
CA PHE A 280 -1.23 7.62 10.60
C PHE A 280 -2.18 8.64 9.96
N THR A 281 -3.08 8.21 9.07
CA THR A 281 -4.12 9.07 8.45
C THR A 281 -5.40 9.14 9.27
N THR A 282 -5.48 8.46 10.40
CA THR A 282 -6.68 8.47 11.27
C THR A 282 -7.04 9.90 11.68
N GLY A 283 -8.26 10.34 11.36
CA GLY A 283 -8.73 11.70 11.62
C GLY A 283 -8.21 12.79 10.67
N LEU A 284 -7.35 12.47 9.71
CA LEU A 284 -6.72 13.45 8.82
C LEU A 284 -7.72 14.18 7.93
N PHE A 285 -8.58 13.46 7.22
CA PHE A 285 -9.44 14.07 6.20
C PHE A 285 -10.46 15.05 6.78
N PRO A 286 -11.11 14.78 7.93
CA PRO A 286 -11.89 15.80 8.64
C PRO A 286 -11.07 17.03 9.04
N ALA A 287 -9.83 16.84 9.51
CA ALA A 287 -8.95 17.94 9.92
C ALA A 287 -8.56 18.82 8.71
N LEU A 288 -8.18 18.22 7.58
CA LEU A 288 -7.90 18.96 6.33
C LEU A 288 -9.11 19.77 5.89
N LYS A 289 -10.31 19.16 5.89
CA LYS A 289 -11.56 19.86 5.55
C LYS A 289 -11.82 21.03 6.48
N SER A 290 -11.68 20.85 7.78
CA SER A 290 -11.87 21.92 8.79
C SER A 290 -10.85 23.04 8.63
N ALA A 291 -9.63 22.73 8.18
CA ALA A 291 -8.56 23.68 7.92
C ALA A 291 -8.68 24.39 6.56
N GLY A 292 -9.68 24.03 5.73
CA GLY A 292 -9.87 24.56 4.37
C GLY A 292 -8.86 24.07 3.35
N ILE A 293 -8.13 22.97 3.63
CA ILE A 293 -7.13 22.37 2.75
C ILE A 293 -7.83 21.32 1.87
N SER A 294 -8.00 21.62 0.58
CA SER A 294 -8.70 20.75 -0.38
C SER A 294 -7.88 20.38 -1.61
N ASP A 295 -6.72 20.99 -1.78
CA ASP A 295 -5.85 20.87 -2.95
C ASP A 295 -4.65 19.92 -2.74
N VAL A 296 -4.59 19.25 -1.61
CA VAL A 296 -3.60 18.22 -1.28
C VAL A 296 -4.15 16.83 -1.52
N ARG A 297 -3.41 16.01 -2.27
CA ARG A 297 -3.72 14.60 -2.51
C ARG A 297 -2.92 13.74 -1.54
N VAL A 298 -3.58 12.72 -0.97
CA VAL A 298 -2.96 11.81 -0.02
C VAL A 298 -2.71 10.46 -0.68
N HIS A 299 -1.47 10.00 -0.54
CA HIS A 299 -1.02 8.68 -0.96
C HIS A 299 -0.53 7.90 0.25
N GLY A 300 -0.86 6.62 0.35
CA GLY A 300 -0.57 5.81 1.51
C GLY A 300 0.31 4.59 1.24
N PHE A 301 0.61 3.90 2.32
CA PHE A 301 1.27 2.61 2.35
C PHE A 301 0.74 1.78 3.52
N ALA A 302 0.72 0.45 3.37
CA ALA A 302 0.15 -0.49 4.34
C ALA A 302 -1.36 -0.26 4.57
N THR A 303 -2.12 -0.24 3.45
CA THR A 303 -3.56 -0.03 3.45
C THR A 303 -4.27 -0.96 4.43
N ASN A 304 -5.17 -0.39 5.23
CA ASN A 304 -6.05 -1.11 6.14
C ASN A 304 -7.53 -1.06 5.66
N THR A 305 -8.43 -1.70 6.41
CA THR A 305 -9.86 -1.79 6.06
C THR A 305 -10.58 -0.43 6.04
N GLN A 306 -10.09 0.56 6.76
CA GLN A 306 -10.66 1.91 6.76
C GLN A 306 -10.16 2.70 5.54
N THR A 307 -8.85 2.67 5.27
CA THR A 307 -8.25 3.45 4.19
C THR A 307 -8.60 2.92 2.80
N ILE A 308 -8.88 1.62 2.62
CA ILE A 308 -9.36 1.12 1.33
C ILE A 308 -10.68 1.75 0.92
N ALA A 309 -11.58 2.04 1.87
CA ALA A 309 -12.84 2.74 1.58
C ALA A 309 -12.58 4.19 1.14
N LEU A 310 -11.57 4.86 1.71
CA LEU A 310 -11.15 6.21 1.31
C LEU A 310 -10.53 6.21 -0.09
N VAL A 311 -9.72 5.22 -0.43
CA VAL A 311 -9.19 5.05 -1.80
C VAL A 311 -10.32 4.78 -2.78
N ARG A 312 -11.27 3.90 -2.46
CA ARG A 312 -12.41 3.57 -3.32
C ARG A 312 -13.30 4.79 -3.60
N SER A 313 -13.50 5.65 -2.62
CA SER A 313 -14.27 6.89 -2.78
C SER A 313 -13.48 8.05 -3.43
N GLY A 314 -12.18 7.88 -3.68
CA GLY A 314 -11.31 8.92 -4.22
C GLY A 314 -10.95 10.04 -3.22
N VAL A 315 -11.28 9.89 -1.94
CA VAL A 315 -10.86 10.80 -0.86
C VAL A 315 -9.35 10.68 -0.65
N MET A 316 -8.85 9.46 -0.67
CA MET A 316 -7.42 9.15 -0.74
C MET A 316 -7.07 8.82 -2.19
N GLU A 317 -6.02 9.43 -2.74
CA GLU A 317 -5.66 9.27 -4.17
C GLU A 317 -5.28 7.83 -4.50
N SER A 318 -4.50 7.20 -3.61
CA SER A 318 -4.01 5.83 -3.77
C SER A 318 -3.31 5.32 -2.52
N SER A 319 -3.09 4.02 -2.44
CA SER A 319 -2.24 3.39 -1.43
C SER A 319 -1.68 2.05 -1.93
N PHE A 320 -0.48 1.69 -1.48
CA PHE A 320 0.04 0.33 -1.62
C PHE A 320 -0.33 -0.47 -0.36
N PRO A 321 -1.03 -1.60 -0.48
CA PRO A 321 -1.32 -2.46 0.65
C PRO A 321 -0.07 -3.14 1.20
N ALA A 322 -0.08 -3.46 2.49
CA ALA A 322 0.83 -4.46 3.03
C ALA A 322 0.34 -5.86 2.58
N PRO A 323 1.21 -6.70 2.00
CA PRO A 323 0.83 -8.00 1.45
C PRO A 323 0.66 -9.06 2.57
N GLN A 324 -0.23 -8.83 3.53
CA GLN A 324 -0.34 -9.68 4.73
C GLN A 324 -0.80 -11.11 4.40
N VAL A 325 -1.78 -11.25 3.53
CA VAL A 325 -2.30 -12.57 3.13
C VAL A 325 -1.21 -13.36 2.39
N GLU A 326 -0.58 -12.73 1.41
CA GLU A 326 0.51 -13.32 0.64
C GLU A 326 1.68 -13.70 1.56
N THR A 327 2.10 -12.79 2.44
CA THR A 327 3.19 -13.02 3.40
C THR A 327 2.95 -14.26 4.25
N ALA A 328 1.71 -14.47 4.72
CA ALA A 328 1.34 -15.65 5.48
C ALA A 328 1.57 -16.96 4.70
N TRP A 329 1.17 -16.99 3.44
CA TRP A 329 1.38 -18.16 2.56
C TRP A 329 2.85 -18.35 2.20
N TYR A 330 3.62 -17.27 2.00
CA TYR A 330 5.06 -17.34 1.80
C TYR A 330 5.80 -17.87 3.02
N PHE A 331 5.39 -17.51 4.25
CA PHE A 331 5.94 -18.13 5.46
C PHE A 331 5.75 -19.65 5.45
N MET A 332 4.53 -20.08 5.13
CA MET A 332 4.21 -21.51 5.10
C MET A 332 4.93 -22.23 3.97
N ASP A 333 5.11 -21.61 2.81
CA ASP A 333 5.93 -22.16 1.71
C ASP A 333 7.39 -22.30 2.11
N GLY A 334 7.97 -21.29 2.73
CA GLY A 334 9.34 -21.36 3.23
C GLY A 334 9.56 -22.50 4.25
N PHE A 335 8.65 -22.65 5.20
CA PHE A 335 8.70 -23.79 6.13
C PHE A 335 8.47 -25.13 5.43
N ALA A 336 7.59 -25.18 4.43
CA ALA A 336 7.36 -26.41 3.67
C ALA A 336 8.61 -26.83 2.88
N ARG A 337 9.33 -25.88 2.28
CA ARG A 337 10.60 -26.10 1.63
C ARG A 337 11.67 -26.62 2.59
N LEU A 338 11.83 -25.99 3.75
CA LEU A 338 12.75 -26.46 4.79
C LEU A 338 12.39 -27.89 5.25
N ALA A 339 11.12 -28.20 5.42
CA ALA A 339 10.66 -29.54 5.78
C ALA A 339 10.96 -30.58 4.69
N ALA A 340 10.99 -30.17 3.42
CA ALA A 340 11.32 -30.98 2.26
C ALA A 340 12.83 -30.99 1.93
N GLY A 341 13.68 -30.36 2.74
CA GLY A 341 15.13 -30.28 2.54
C GLY A 341 15.54 -29.35 1.38
N GLN A 342 14.72 -28.37 1.06
CA GLN A 342 14.97 -27.39 -0.01
C GLN A 342 15.32 -26.02 0.58
N PRO A 343 15.98 -25.13 -0.19
CA PRO A 343 16.18 -23.74 0.20
C PRO A 343 14.86 -23.04 0.50
N ILE A 344 14.84 -22.22 1.55
CA ILE A 344 13.63 -21.49 1.98
C ILE A 344 13.10 -20.54 0.89
N ASP A 345 13.98 -19.91 0.15
CA ASP A 345 13.67 -19.13 -1.06
C ASP A 345 14.50 -19.66 -2.23
N PRO A 346 13.87 -20.38 -3.17
CA PRO A 346 14.60 -20.95 -4.31
C PRO A 346 15.05 -19.89 -5.31
N THR A 347 14.38 -18.71 -5.38
CA THR A 347 14.74 -17.64 -6.32
C THR A 347 15.98 -16.89 -5.85
N VAL A 348 16.09 -16.63 -4.56
CA VAL A 348 17.28 -16.07 -3.93
C VAL A 348 18.44 -17.07 -3.95
N ALA A 349 18.20 -18.33 -3.60
CA ALA A 349 19.22 -19.38 -3.64
C ALA A 349 19.80 -19.59 -5.05
N ALA A 350 18.99 -19.42 -6.10
CA ALA A 350 19.43 -19.50 -7.49
C ALA A 350 20.06 -18.19 -8.02
N GLY A 351 20.21 -17.16 -7.19
CA GLY A 351 20.73 -15.84 -7.60
C GLY A 351 19.82 -15.07 -8.57
N LYS A 352 18.55 -15.46 -8.70
CA LYS A 352 17.56 -14.80 -9.60
C LYS A 352 16.95 -13.56 -8.97
N ALA A 353 16.97 -13.44 -7.66
CA ALA A 353 16.46 -12.30 -6.91
C ALA A 353 17.34 -12.02 -5.68
N THR A 354 17.27 -10.81 -5.15
CA THR A 354 17.97 -10.43 -3.91
C THR A 354 17.10 -10.58 -2.67
N SER A 355 15.77 -10.73 -2.84
CA SER A 355 14.80 -10.98 -1.79
C SER A 355 13.50 -11.55 -2.37
N TRP A 356 12.59 -11.98 -1.51
CA TRP A 356 11.27 -12.48 -1.89
C TRP A 356 10.51 -11.53 -2.83
N SER A 357 9.95 -12.08 -3.90
CA SER A 357 9.15 -11.34 -4.89
C SER A 357 7.66 -11.47 -4.58
N ILE A 358 7.22 -10.90 -3.47
CA ILE A 358 5.79 -10.86 -3.12
C ILE A 358 5.11 -9.88 -4.08
N PRO A 359 4.03 -10.30 -4.78
CA PRO A 359 3.25 -9.41 -5.61
C PRO A 359 2.72 -8.20 -4.84
N ASN A 360 2.63 -7.05 -5.50
CA ASN A 360 2.03 -5.85 -4.94
C ASN A 360 1.18 -5.14 -5.99
N GLN A 361 0.29 -4.26 -5.57
CA GLN A 361 -0.59 -3.48 -6.43
C GLN A 361 -0.76 -2.08 -5.85
N LEU A 362 -0.72 -1.07 -6.69
CA LEU A 362 -1.11 0.29 -6.31
C LEU A 362 -2.63 0.42 -6.44
N TRP A 363 -3.33 0.47 -5.33
CA TRP A 363 -4.77 0.66 -5.31
C TRP A 363 -5.15 2.12 -5.52
N THR A 364 -6.00 2.37 -6.50
CA THR A 364 -6.51 3.71 -6.83
C THR A 364 -7.90 3.64 -7.46
N ALA A 365 -8.72 4.65 -7.21
CA ALA A 365 -10.00 4.83 -7.89
C ALA A 365 -9.81 5.31 -9.35
N ASN A 366 -8.64 5.83 -9.70
CA ASN A 366 -8.37 6.36 -11.03
C ASN A 366 -6.93 6.09 -11.49
N ARG A 367 -6.74 5.05 -12.31
CA ARG A 367 -5.44 4.67 -12.88
C ARG A 367 -4.82 5.72 -13.79
N SER A 368 -5.65 6.57 -14.45
CA SER A 368 -5.14 7.62 -15.34
C SER A 368 -4.28 8.67 -14.62
N THR A 369 -4.40 8.78 -13.31
CA THR A 369 -3.53 9.62 -12.47
C THR A 369 -2.05 9.21 -12.60
N PHE A 370 -1.78 7.92 -12.73
CA PHE A 370 -0.43 7.34 -12.77
C PHE A 370 0.01 6.98 -14.19
N ASP A 371 -0.91 6.56 -15.04
CA ASP A 371 -0.69 6.28 -16.45
C ASP A 371 -1.87 6.79 -17.29
N PRO A 372 -1.70 7.89 -18.05
CA PRO A 372 -2.76 8.48 -18.87
C PRO A 372 -3.36 7.57 -19.94
N SER A 373 -2.70 6.44 -20.27
CA SER A 373 -3.23 5.45 -21.21
C SER A 373 -4.28 4.51 -20.58
N LEU A 374 -4.43 4.56 -19.26
CA LEU A 374 -5.36 3.74 -18.48
C LEU A 374 -6.55 4.58 -18.00
N SER A 375 -7.61 3.92 -17.55
CA SER A 375 -8.79 4.56 -16.99
C SER A 375 -9.42 3.70 -15.89
N GLY A 376 -10.29 4.32 -15.09
CA GLY A 376 -11.07 3.67 -14.05
C GLY A 376 -10.26 3.18 -12.85
N SER A 377 -10.98 2.53 -11.94
CA SER A 377 -10.44 1.93 -10.73
C SER A 377 -9.76 0.59 -11.02
N ASN A 378 -8.80 0.23 -10.18
CA ASN A 378 -8.22 -1.12 -10.15
C ASN A 378 -8.49 -1.86 -8.82
N LEU A 379 -9.36 -1.28 -7.98
CA LEU A 379 -9.72 -1.93 -6.72
C LEU A 379 -10.67 -3.11 -6.99
N PRO A 380 -10.36 -4.30 -6.48
CA PRO A 380 -11.32 -5.40 -6.46
C PRO A 380 -12.61 -5.01 -5.72
N SER A 381 -13.76 -5.44 -6.25
CA SER A 381 -15.08 -5.11 -5.68
C SER A 381 -15.34 -5.79 -4.33
N ASP A 382 -14.70 -6.92 -4.10
CA ASP A 382 -14.87 -7.83 -2.98
C ASP A 382 -13.89 -7.59 -1.80
N LEU A 383 -13.20 -6.43 -1.77
CA LEU A 383 -12.34 -6.05 -0.66
C LEU A 383 -13.04 -5.07 0.31
N PRO A 384 -12.81 -5.17 1.62
CA PRO A 384 -12.17 -6.33 2.28
C PRO A 384 -13.00 -7.60 2.11
N THR A 385 -12.36 -8.78 2.28
CA THR A 385 -13.08 -10.06 2.32
C THR A 385 -14.03 -10.11 3.53
N SER A 386 -14.90 -11.14 3.58
CA SER A 386 -15.81 -11.36 4.72
C SER A 386 -15.09 -11.46 6.07
N ASP A 387 -13.83 -11.91 6.05
CA ASP A 387 -12.97 -12.04 7.23
C ASP A 387 -12.13 -10.80 7.50
N GLY A 388 -12.36 -9.70 6.77
CA GLY A 388 -11.64 -8.43 6.91
C GLY A 388 -10.25 -8.40 6.27
N LEU A 389 -9.86 -9.42 5.51
CA LEU A 389 -8.55 -9.50 4.85
C LEU A 389 -8.52 -8.64 3.58
N LEU A 390 -7.33 -8.19 3.22
CA LEU A 390 -7.04 -7.38 2.04
C LEU A 390 -6.01 -8.08 1.15
N PRO A 391 -6.37 -9.20 0.48
CA PRO A 391 -5.46 -9.87 -0.44
C PRO A 391 -5.18 -8.98 -1.67
N ILE A 392 -3.93 -8.94 -2.12
CA ILE A 392 -3.51 -8.20 -3.31
C ILE A 392 -3.86 -8.98 -4.57
N ALA A 393 -3.47 -10.26 -4.62
CA ALA A 393 -3.97 -11.18 -5.63
C ALA A 393 -5.32 -11.79 -5.19
N PRO A 394 -6.17 -12.24 -6.11
CA PRO A 394 -7.38 -12.99 -5.72
C PRO A 394 -7.04 -14.16 -4.78
N LEU A 395 -7.83 -14.37 -3.73
CA LEU A 395 -7.58 -15.46 -2.76
C LEU A 395 -7.40 -16.82 -3.43
N ASP A 396 -8.21 -17.11 -4.45
CA ASP A 396 -8.10 -18.38 -5.20
C ASP A 396 -6.77 -18.47 -5.96
N THR A 397 -6.24 -17.36 -6.48
CA THR A 397 -4.91 -17.32 -7.10
C THR A 397 -3.82 -17.65 -6.08
N ILE A 398 -3.92 -17.11 -4.86
CA ILE A 398 -2.97 -17.38 -3.77
C ILE A 398 -3.05 -18.86 -3.39
N ARG A 399 -4.24 -19.34 -3.07
CA ARG A 399 -4.52 -20.74 -2.64
C ARG A 399 -4.03 -21.75 -3.66
N GLN A 400 -4.50 -21.62 -4.91
CA GLN A 400 -4.16 -22.53 -6.00
C GLN A 400 -2.68 -22.45 -6.33
N GLY A 401 -2.10 -21.27 -6.35
CA GLY A 401 -0.69 -21.07 -6.62
C GLY A 401 0.20 -21.84 -5.65
N PHE A 402 0.02 -21.65 -4.35
CA PHE A 402 0.81 -22.35 -3.34
C PHE A 402 0.49 -23.84 -3.27
N THR A 403 -0.78 -24.22 -3.36
CA THR A 403 -1.22 -25.63 -3.37
C THR A 403 -0.53 -26.40 -4.52
N ALA A 404 -0.48 -25.80 -5.71
CA ALA A 404 0.22 -26.38 -6.86
C ALA A 404 1.73 -26.54 -6.62
N LEU A 405 2.40 -25.53 -5.99
CA LEU A 405 3.81 -25.63 -5.62
C LEU A 405 4.09 -26.77 -4.63
N TRP A 406 3.12 -27.08 -3.78
CA TRP A 406 3.23 -28.12 -2.73
C TRP A 406 2.81 -29.51 -3.23
N GLY A 407 2.32 -29.63 -4.47
CA GLY A 407 1.81 -30.90 -5.02
C GLY A 407 0.56 -31.40 -4.28
N LYS A 408 -0.35 -30.46 -3.90
CA LYS A 408 -1.57 -30.73 -3.13
C LYS A 408 -2.82 -30.47 -3.97
#